data_34add998cf65f8a5e31f9c18bd071ac5
#
_entry.id   34add998cf65f8a5e31f9c18bd071ac5
#
_cell.length_a   1.000
_cell.length_b   1.000
_cell.length_c   1.000
_cell.angle_alpha   90.00
_cell.angle_beta   90.00
_cell.angle_gamma   90.00
#
_symmetry.space_group_name_H-M   'P 1'
#
loop_
_entity.id
_entity.type
_entity.pdbx_description
1 polymer ?
#
loop_
_entity_poly.entity_id
_entity_poly.type
_entity_poly.pdbx_seq_one_letter_code
_entity_poly.pdbx_strand_id
1 'polypeptide(L)'
;MLEQIISGGQTGVDQAALDVALELGIPCGGWCPRDRWSEAGPIDEHYPLTESPSADPIERTERNVRDADGTLIIALGGPEGLTGGTALTRRLATEQDQPVLVVDPTDPGAPDEVTRWILQHEIRLLNVAGPRASTQPGIGDLAATLLREVLPHTIGAS
;
A
#
# COMPACT_ATOMS: atom_id res chain seq x y z
N MET A 1 -15.00 8.49 -3.66
CA MET A 1 -14.27 7.85 -4.76
C MET A 1 -12.77 7.99 -4.55
N LEU A 2 -12.04 6.94 -4.86
CA LEU A 2 -10.60 6.94 -4.72
C LEU A 2 -9.96 7.94 -5.69
N GLU A 3 -9.06 8.77 -5.17
CA GLU A 3 -8.39 9.82 -5.94
C GLU A 3 -6.88 9.63 -6.05
N GLN A 4 -6.27 8.97 -5.07
CA GLN A 4 -4.82 8.82 -5.03
C GLN A 4 -4.39 7.59 -4.25
N ILE A 5 -3.30 6.98 -4.70
CA ILE A 5 -2.63 5.87 -4.01
C ILE A 5 -1.30 6.38 -3.46
N ILE A 6 -0.97 6.02 -2.23
CA ILE A 6 0.38 6.24 -1.69
C ILE A 6 0.94 4.94 -1.14
N SER A 7 2.27 4.82 -1.15
CA SER A 7 2.98 3.71 -0.54
C SER A 7 4.41 4.13 -0.19
N GLY A 8 5.12 3.23 0.48
CA GLY A 8 6.49 3.52 0.92
C GLY A 8 7.58 3.17 -0.09
N GLY A 9 7.24 2.61 -1.23
CA GLY A 9 8.20 2.32 -2.30
C GLY A 9 9.07 1.08 -2.12
N GLN A 10 8.89 0.31 -1.06
CA GLN A 10 9.66 -0.91 -0.86
C GLN A 10 9.31 -1.96 -1.92
N THR A 11 10.20 -2.94 -2.14
CA THR A 11 9.90 -4.09 -2.99
C THR A 11 8.63 -4.80 -2.52
N GLY A 12 8.01 -5.59 -3.38
CA GLY A 12 6.80 -6.32 -3.05
C GLY A 12 5.55 -5.47 -3.20
N VAL A 13 4.74 -5.40 -2.15
CA VAL A 13 3.41 -4.76 -2.23
C VAL A 13 3.49 -3.26 -2.53
N ASP A 14 4.42 -2.54 -1.89
CA ASP A 14 4.52 -1.09 -2.06
C ASP A 14 4.75 -0.70 -3.52
N GLN A 15 5.73 -1.32 -4.18
CA GLN A 15 6.01 -1.03 -5.59
C GLN A 15 4.90 -1.53 -6.51
N ALA A 16 4.28 -2.67 -6.19
CA ALA A 16 3.15 -3.17 -6.96
C ALA A 16 2.00 -2.17 -6.99
N ALA A 17 1.71 -1.53 -5.85
CA ALA A 17 0.66 -0.52 -5.77
C ALA A 17 0.97 0.69 -6.65
N LEU A 18 2.20 1.16 -6.63
CA LEU A 18 2.62 2.27 -7.49
C LEU A 18 2.58 1.90 -8.97
N ASP A 19 3.03 0.69 -9.31
CA ASP A 19 3.02 0.20 -10.70
C ASP A 19 1.59 0.19 -11.25
N VAL A 20 0.64 -0.36 -10.49
CA VAL A 20 -0.76 -0.42 -10.93
C VAL A 20 -1.38 0.97 -11.02
N ALA A 21 -1.09 1.85 -10.07
CA ALA A 21 -1.57 3.22 -10.12
C ALA A 21 -1.08 3.95 -11.37
N LEU A 22 0.22 3.83 -11.69
CA LEU A 22 0.79 4.41 -12.90
C LEU A 22 0.18 3.82 -14.16
N GLU A 23 -0.02 2.51 -14.19
CA GLU A 23 -0.62 1.79 -15.30
C GLU A 23 -2.05 2.28 -15.58
N LEU A 24 -2.83 2.52 -14.53
CA LEU A 24 -4.23 2.94 -14.62
C LEU A 24 -4.42 4.47 -14.69
N GLY A 25 -3.33 5.23 -14.60
CA GLY A 25 -3.42 6.68 -14.62
C GLY A 25 -3.95 7.30 -13.33
N ILE A 26 -3.86 6.58 -12.22
CA ILE A 26 -4.27 7.08 -10.91
C ILE A 26 -3.10 7.87 -10.30
N PRO A 27 -3.33 9.10 -9.82
CA PRO A 27 -2.27 9.83 -9.10
C PRO A 27 -1.70 8.98 -7.97
N CYS A 28 -0.38 8.94 -7.87
CA CYS A 28 0.28 8.16 -6.83
C CYS A 28 1.51 8.88 -6.30
N GLY A 29 1.96 8.45 -5.13
CA GLY A 29 3.12 9.03 -4.47
C GLY A 29 3.33 8.38 -3.10
N GLY A 30 3.74 9.18 -2.15
CA GLY A 30 3.99 8.73 -0.78
C GLY A 30 5.40 9.07 -0.34
N TRP A 31 5.68 8.73 0.91
CA TRP A 31 6.99 8.94 1.53
C TRP A 31 7.82 7.69 1.46
N CYS A 32 9.07 7.81 1.05
CA CYS A 32 10.07 6.74 1.11
C CYS A 32 11.21 7.16 2.06
N PRO A 33 12.08 6.23 2.46
CA PRO A 33 13.23 6.58 3.28
C PRO A 33 14.18 7.53 2.55
N ARG A 34 14.97 8.32 3.32
CA ARG A 34 16.00 9.17 2.74
C ARG A 34 16.93 8.33 1.86
N ASP A 35 17.42 8.96 0.80
CA ASP A 35 18.26 8.33 -0.23
C ASP A 35 17.51 7.26 -1.05
N ARG A 36 16.18 7.27 -0.97
CA ARG A 36 15.31 6.33 -1.69
C ARG A 36 15.67 4.87 -1.40
N TRP A 37 16.01 4.60 -0.15
CA TRP A 37 16.46 3.27 0.26
C TRP A 37 15.39 2.19 0.11
N SER A 38 15.77 1.06 -0.49
CA SER A 38 15.00 -0.19 -0.45
C SER A 38 15.95 -1.38 -0.35
N GLU A 39 15.41 -2.55 -0.04
CA GLU A 39 16.23 -3.76 0.08
C GLU A 39 16.92 -4.13 -1.25
N ALA A 40 16.38 -3.70 -2.38
CA ALA A 40 16.93 -3.98 -3.70
C ALA A 40 17.85 -2.86 -4.21
N GLY A 41 18.18 -1.88 -3.37
CA GLY A 41 18.94 -0.69 -3.76
C GLY A 41 18.05 0.54 -3.85
N PRO A 42 18.57 1.65 -4.38
CA PRO A 42 17.78 2.87 -4.51
C PRO A 42 16.50 2.65 -5.32
N ILE A 43 15.38 3.17 -4.83
CA ILE A 43 14.10 3.09 -5.53
C ILE A 43 14.19 3.88 -6.82
N ASP A 44 13.73 3.28 -7.92
CA ASP A 44 13.80 3.90 -9.24
C ASP A 44 13.08 5.25 -9.26
N GLU A 45 13.68 6.21 -9.97
CA GLU A 45 13.19 7.60 -10.03
C GLU A 45 11.83 7.74 -10.72
N HIS A 46 11.39 6.75 -11.51
CA HIS A 46 10.07 6.82 -12.14
C HIS A 46 8.93 6.71 -11.11
N TYR A 47 9.18 6.20 -9.91
CA TYR A 47 8.21 6.23 -8.83
C TYR A 47 8.18 7.63 -8.19
N PRO A 48 7.02 8.33 -8.23
CA PRO A 48 6.94 9.72 -7.79
C PRO A 48 6.84 9.85 -6.26
N LEU A 49 7.90 9.42 -5.58
CA LEU A 49 7.95 9.41 -4.11
C LEU A 49 8.69 10.63 -3.56
N THR A 50 8.35 11.00 -2.34
CA THR A 50 9.02 12.06 -1.58
C THR A 50 9.87 11.41 -0.49
N GLU A 51 11.15 11.81 -0.41
CA GLU A 51 12.03 11.28 0.62
C GLU A 51 11.71 11.88 1.98
N SER A 52 11.59 11.04 3.00
CA SER A 52 11.48 11.51 4.37
C SER A 52 12.86 12.00 4.86
N PRO A 53 12.92 12.85 5.90
CA PRO A 53 14.21 13.35 6.41
C PRO A 53 15.12 12.26 6.96
N SER A 54 14.55 11.12 7.38
CA SER A 54 15.28 10.01 7.97
C SER A 54 15.40 8.84 7.01
N ALA A 55 16.52 8.11 7.10
CA ALA A 55 16.67 6.83 6.43
C ALA A 55 15.93 5.70 7.16
N ASP A 56 15.41 5.96 8.37
CA ASP A 56 14.67 4.97 9.14
C ASP A 56 13.30 4.70 8.47
N PRO A 57 13.03 3.44 8.07
CA PRO A 57 11.76 3.11 7.45
C PRO A 57 10.52 3.38 8.31
N ILE A 58 10.68 3.47 9.64
CA ILE A 58 9.58 3.75 10.55
C ILE A 58 8.98 5.13 10.27
N GLU A 59 9.81 6.13 10.05
CA GLU A 59 9.33 7.50 9.81
C GLU A 59 8.48 7.61 8.55
N ARG A 60 8.93 7.01 7.44
CA ARG A 60 8.12 7.03 6.20
C ARG A 60 6.80 6.31 6.38
N THR A 61 6.80 5.21 7.17
CA THR A 61 5.59 4.46 7.47
C THR A 61 4.59 5.30 8.25
N GLU A 62 5.07 6.01 9.28
CA GLU A 62 4.23 6.92 10.06
C GLU A 62 3.63 8.03 9.19
N ARG A 63 4.43 8.62 8.31
CA ARG A 63 3.97 9.69 7.43
C ARG A 63 2.92 9.21 6.43
N ASN A 64 3.11 8.04 5.84
CA ASN A 64 2.14 7.49 4.89
C ASN A 64 0.80 7.18 5.57
N VAL A 65 0.83 6.58 6.75
CA VAL A 65 -0.40 6.32 7.51
C VAL A 65 -1.08 7.63 7.86
N ARG A 66 -0.32 8.60 8.38
CA ARG A 66 -0.87 9.89 8.79
C ARG A 66 -1.58 10.64 7.64
N ASP A 67 -1.01 10.59 6.43
CA ASP A 67 -1.52 11.37 5.31
C ASP A 67 -2.72 10.71 4.61
N ALA A 68 -2.97 9.43 4.84
CA ALA A 68 -4.02 8.68 4.17
C ALA A 68 -5.37 8.74 4.89
N ASP A 69 -6.43 8.42 4.17
CA ASP A 69 -7.78 8.25 4.73
C ASP A 69 -8.01 6.82 5.21
N GLY A 70 -7.25 5.88 4.68
CA GLY A 70 -7.31 4.48 5.05
C GLY A 70 -6.06 3.74 4.61
N THR A 71 -5.79 2.61 5.26
CA THR A 71 -4.62 1.79 4.97
C THR A 71 -5.06 0.37 4.61
N LEU A 72 -4.67 -0.07 3.41
CA LEU A 72 -4.89 -1.43 2.94
C LEU A 72 -3.57 -2.21 3.05
N ILE A 73 -3.61 -3.31 3.77
CA ILE A 73 -2.46 -4.21 3.90
C ILE A 73 -2.75 -5.50 3.13
N ILE A 74 -1.88 -5.84 2.19
CA ILE A 74 -1.98 -7.05 1.37
C ILE A 74 -0.86 -7.99 1.79
N ALA A 75 -1.20 -9.14 2.33
CA ALA A 75 -0.21 -10.10 2.83
C ALA A 75 -0.76 -11.53 2.79
N LEU A 76 0.08 -12.47 2.40
CA LEU A 76 -0.27 -13.90 2.50
C LEU A 76 -0.51 -14.23 3.97
N GLY A 77 -1.55 -15.01 4.23
CA GLY A 77 -1.97 -15.33 5.60
C GLY A 77 -2.89 -14.30 6.23
N GLY A 78 -3.08 -13.14 5.61
CA GLY A 78 -3.97 -12.11 6.12
C GLY A 78 -3.55 -11.56 7.49
N PRO A 79 -4.51 -11.20 8.36
CA PRO A 79 -4.21 -10.53 9.63
C PRO A 79 -3.32 -11.33 10.59
N GLU A 80 -3.31 -12.65 10.50
CA GLU A 80 -2.63 -13.51 11.47
C GLU A 80 -1.14 -13.66 11.19
N GLY A 81 -0.68 -13.32 9.97
CA GLY A 81 0.69 -13.54 9.53
C GLY A 81 1.57 -12.29 9.49
N LEU A 82 1.11 -11.17 10.03
CA LEU A 82 1.86 -9.91 9.90
C LEU A 82 3.08 -9.86 10.80
N THR A 83 4.21 -9.45 10.22
CA THR A 83 5.48 -9.30 10.95
C THR A 83 6.17 -8.00 10.55
N GLY A 84 7.17 -7.59 11.34
CA GLY A 84 8.05 -6.46 11.02
C GLY A 84 7.32 -5.17 10.70
N GLY A 85 7.72 -4.54 9.60
CA GLY A 85 7.17 -3.25 9.17
C GLY A 85 5.69 -3.29 8.84
N THR A 86 5.20 -4.44 8.35
CA THR A 86 3.78 -4.59 8.02
C THR A 86 2.92 -4.62 9.29
N ALA A 87 3.39 -5.31 10.34
CA ALA A 87 2.72 -5.30 11.64
C ALA A 87 2.73 -3.90 12.25
N LEU A 88 3.83 -3.16 12.10
CA LEU A 88 3.93 -1.77 12.54
C LEU A 88 2.91 -0.88 11.83
N THR A 89 2.78 -1.03 10.52
CA THR A 89 1.80 -0.26 9.73
C THR A 89 0.39 -0.44 10.26
N ARG A 90 0.00 -1.68 10.54
CA ARG A 90 -1.32 -1.99 11.10
C ARG A 90 -1.52 -1.33 12.46
N ARG A 91 -0.51 -1.43 13.32
CA ARG A 91 -0.56 -0.83 14.66
C ARG A 91 -0.72 0.69 14.58
N LEU A 92 0.06 1.35 13.72
CA LEU A 92 0.00 2.81 13.57
C LEU A 92 -1.36 3.28 13.05
N ALA A 93 -1.92 2.58 12.06
CA ALA A 93 -3.24 2.92 11.55
C ALA A 93 -4.32 2.75 12.63
N THR A 94 -4.25 1.68 13.41
CA THR A 94 -5.17 1.42 14.50
C THR A 94 -5.05 2.48 15.60
N GLU A 95 -3.83 2.87 15.96
CA GLU A 95 -3.58 3.91 16.97
C GLU A 95 -4.11 5.28 16.55
N GLN A 96 -4.18 5.55 15.24
CA GLN A 96 -4.71 6.80 14.69
C GLN A 96 -6.20 6.73 14.39
N ASP A 97 -6.89 5.68 14.83
CA ASP A 97 -8.31 5.45 14.54
C ASP A 97 -8.63 5.49 13.04
N GLN A 98 -7.67 5.10 12.21
CA GLN A 98 -7.83 5.09 10.76
C GLN A 98 -8.42 3.77 10.30
N PRO A 99 -9.33 3.76 9.30
CA PRO A 99 -9.77 2.52 8.70
C PRO A 99 -8.56 1.71 8.20
N VAL A 100 -8.48 0.46 8.63
CA VAL A 100 -7.42 -0.46 8.20
C VAL A 100 -8.05 -1.80 7.83
N LEU A 101 -7.66 -2.31 6.66
CA LEU A 101 -8.09 -3.63 6.19
C LEU A 101 -6.87 -4.46 5.84
N VAL A 102 -6.84 -5.69 6.32
CA VAL A 102 -5.79 -6.65 5.98
C VAL A 102 -6.41 -7.79 5.19
N VAL A 103 -5.90 -8.06 4.00
CA VAL A 103 -6.42 -9.13 3.15
C VAL A 103 -5.30 -10.05 2.66
N ASP A 104 -5.65 -11.32 2.47
CA ASP A 104 -4.81 -12.27 1.76
C ASP A 104 -5.19 -12.18 0.28
N PRO A 105 -4.25 -11.86 -0.63
CA PRO A 105 -4.58 -11.70 -2.04
C PRO A 105 -5.02 -12.99 -2.74
N THR A 106 -4.81 -14.14 -2.11
CA THR A 106 -5.24 -15.43 -2.66
C THR A 106 -6.67 -15.79 -2.24
N ASP A 107 -7.25 -15.06 -1.30
CA ASP A 107 -8.64 -15.26 -0.91
C ASP A 107 -9.57 -14.84 -2.04
N PRO A 108 -10.44 -15.74 -2.54
CA PRO A 108 -11.38 -15.39 -3.62
C PRO A 108 -12.30 -14.23 -3.29
N GLY A 109 -12.58 -13.99 -2.02
CA GLY A 109 -13.42 -12.89 -1.57
C GLY A 109 -12.70 -11.55 -1.42
N ALA A 110 -11.36 -11.53 -1.53
CA ALA A 110 -10.58 -10.32 -1.28
C ALA A 110 -10.96 -9.16 -2.21
N PRO A 111 -11.13 -9.34 -3.53
CA PRO A 111 -11.46 -8.21 -4.40
C PRO A 111 -12.76 -7.49 -3.98
N ASP A 112 -13.81 -8.24 -3.70
CA ASP A 112 -15.09 -7.66 -3.29
C ASP A 112 -15.00 -6.99 -1.93
N GLU A 113 -14.26 -7.59 -1.00
CA GLU A 113 -14.06 -7.05 0.34
C GLU A 113 -13.33 -5.71 0.28
N VAL A 114 -12.26 -5.63 -0.49
CA VAL A 114 -11.47 -4.40 -0.63
C VAL A 114 -12.31 -3.31 -1.30
N THR A 115 -12.99 -3.63 -2.39
CA THR A 115 -13.83 -2.67 -3.11
C THR A 115 -14.89 -2.10 -2.18
N ARG A 116 -15.61 -2.96 -1.47
CA ARG A 116 -16.67 -2.56 -0.55
C ARG A 116 -16.12 -1.68 0.59
N TRP A 117 -14.97 -2.05 1.15
CA TRP A 117 -14.34 -1.32 2.22
C TRP A 117 -13.93 0.09 1.80
N ILE A 118 -13.31 0.24 0.61
CA ILE A 118 -12.93 1.55 0.08
C ILE A 118 -14.15 2.45 -0.09
N LEU A 119 -15.22 1.91 -0.67
CA LEU A 119 -16.44 2.68 -0.92
C LEU A 119 -17.19 3.01 0.36
N GLN A 120 -17.29 2.05 1.28
CA GLN A 120 -17.99 2.22 2.56
C GLN A 120 -17.34 3.29 3.44
N HIS A 121 -16.02 3.35 3.47
CA HIS A 121 -15.27 4.32 4.26
C HIS A 121 -14.96 5.60 3.50
N GLU A 122 -15.44 5.74 2.27
CA GLU A 122 -15.24 6.92 1.43
C GLU A 122 -13.77 7.33 1.34
N ILE A 123 -12.89 6.33 1.15
CA ILE A 123 -11.45 6.54 1.09
C ILE A 123 -11.09 7.23 -0.23
N ARG A 124 -10.46 8.40 -0.12
CA ARG A 124 -10.00 9.20 -1.26
C ARG A 124 -8.50 9.03 -1.46
N LEU A 125 -7.73 9.06 -0.38
CA LEU A 125 -6.29 8.80 -0.38
C LEU A 125 -6.03 7.48 0.33
N LEU A 126 -5.58 6.48 -0.43
CA LEU A 126 -5.36 5.13 0.07
C LEU A 126 -3.87 4.85 0.23
N ASN A 127 -3.46 4.49 1.44
CA ASN A 127 -2.14 3.95 1.70
C ASN A 127 -2.18 2.43 1.48
N VAL A 128 -1.30 1.92 0.61
CA VAL A 128 -1.19 0.48 0.37
C VAL A 128 0.16 0.01 0.90
N ALA A 129 0.13 -1.01 1.73
CA ALA A 129 1.32 -1.55 2.38
C ALA A 129 1.28 -3.07 2.41
N GLY A 130 2.41 -3.68 2.70
CA GLY A 130 2.51 -5.13 2.81
C GLY A 130 3.97 -5.57 2.86
N PRO A 131 4.19 -6.90 2.90
CA PRO A 131 5.53 -7.44 2.97
C PRO A 131 6.39 -7.08 1.77
N ARG A 132 7.69 -6.96 2.01
CA ARG A 132 8.69 -6.85 0.95
C ARG A 132 8.88 -8.19 0.25
N ALA A 133 9.47 -8.16 -0.95
CA ALA A 133 9.64 -9.35 -1.77
C ALA A 133 10.46 -10.45 -1.08
N SER A 134 11.46 -10.09 -0.26
CA SER A 134 12.26 -11.08 0.45
C SER A 134 11.50 -11.79 1.57
N THR A 135 10.53 -11.12 2.18
CA THR A 135 9.70 -11.71 3.24
C THR A 135 8.62 -12.64 2.69
N GLN A 136 7.97 -12.22 1.61
CA GLN A 136 6.95 -13.04 0.93
C GLN A 136 7.22 -13.00 -0.58
N PRO A 137 8.06 -13.92 -1.09
CA PRO A 137 8.36 -13.99 -2.53
C PRO A 137 7.08 -14.12 -3.37
N GLY A 138 6.97 -13.30 -4.43
CA GLY A 138 5.79 -13.31 -5.30
C GLY A 138 4.64 -12.44 -4.84
N ILE A 139 4.72 -11.84 -3.65
CA ILE A 139 3.61 -11.03 -3.12
C ILE A 139 3.32 -9.81 -4.01
N GLY A 140 4.33 -9.25 -4.65
CA GLY A 140 4.14 -8.11 -5.55
C GLY A 140 3.20 -8.42 -6.70
N ASP A 141 3.38 -9.56 -7.35
CA ASP A 141 2.53 -9.98 -8.47
C ASP A 141 1.10 -10.26 -8.02
N LEU A 142 0.94 -10.88 -6.85
CA LEU A 142 -0.37 -11.15 -6.28
C LEU A 142 -1.09 -9.84 -5.91
N ALA A 143 -0.37 -8.90 -5.32
CA ALA A 143 -0.92 -7.59 -4.97
C ALA A 143 -1.31 -6.81 -6.22
N ALA A 144 -0.47 -6.83 -7.26
CA ALA A 144 -0.79 -6.15 -8.51
C ALA A 144 -2.05 -6.72 -9.16
N THR A 145 -2.20 -8.04 -9.18
CA THR A 145 -3.39 -8.70 -9.71
C THR A 145 -4.64 -8.27 -8.96
N LEU A 146 -4.59 -8.28 -7.63
CA LEU A 146 -5.70 -7.85 -6.78
C LEU A 146 -6.06 -6.38 -7.07
N LEU A 147 -5.08 -5.50 -7.11
CA LEU A 147 -5.31 -4.07 -7.30
C LEU A 147 -5.85 -3.76 -8.70
N ARG A 148 -5.39 -4.45 -9.74
CA ARG A 148 -5.93 -4.29 -11.09
C ARG A 148 -7.40 -4.67 -11.17
N GLU A 149 -7.83 -5.62 -10.36
CA GLU A 149 -9.22 -6.03 -10.28
C GLU A 149 -10.07 -5.04 -9.48
N VAL A 150 -9.53 -4.50 -8.39
CA VAL A 150 -10.26 -3.64 -7.45
C VAL A 150 -10.32 -2.17 -7.90
N LEU A 151 -9.19 -1.59 -8.26
CA LEU A 151 -9.09 -0.13 -8.44
C LEU A 151 -10.02 0.43 -9.51
N PRO A 152 -10.25 -0.23 -10.66
CA PRO A 152 -11.20 0.32 -11.65
C PRO A 152 -12.61 0.52 -11.12
N HIS A 153 -13.01 -0.21 -10.07
CA HIS A 153 -14.35 -0.09 -9.49
C HIS A 153 -14.45 0.96 -8.39
N THR A 154 -13.34 1.53 -7.97
CA THR A 154 -13.27 2.49 -6.85
C THR A 154 -12.95 3.91 -7.30
N ILE A 155 -12.36 4.07 -8.48
CA ILE A 155 -12.09 5.38 -9.07
C ILE A 155 -13.34 5.92 -9.72
N GLY A 156 -13.44 7.26 -9.79
CA GLY A 156 -14.58 7.89 -10.43
C GLY A 156 -14.65 7.58 -11.91
N ALA A 157 -15.90 7.45 -12.42
CA ALA A 157 -16.12 7.47 -13.84
C ALA A 157 -15.74 8.86 -14.36
N SER A 158 -14.77 8.90 -15.25
CA SER A 158 -14.37 10.15 -15.91
C SER A 158 -15.36 10.51 -17.01
#